data_0186281b2ba9664c13304671c55249ce
#
_entry.id   0186281b2ba9664c13304671c55249ce
#
_cell.length_a   1.000
_cell.length_b   1.000
_cell.length_c   1.000
_cell.angle_alpha   90.00
_cell.angle_beta   90.00
_cell.angle_gamma   90.00
#
_symmetry.space_group_name_H-M   'P 1'
#
loop_
_entity.id
_entity.type
_entity.pdbx_description
1 polymer ?
#
loop_
_entity_poly.entity_id
_entity_poly.type
_entity_poly.pdbx_seq_one_letter_code
_entity_poly.pdbx_strand_id
1 'polypeptide(L)'
;MKTNTNLYSPQWVSTDELPKDLYSEILPGLFMGGTHDDDVVYAKPTDKHKINSNKFDCVITMYAWANPTDWGVEEIRYGIPDSDINDANIKKLLDIAYWGYQRWLSGEKVLIRCQAGLNRSGLITSLILIMDGLFPMSAVNLIREKRTPFALFNQNYVTWLTEQARDEVKDFLESKHPSIINPTS
;
A
#
# COMPACT_ATOMS: atom_id res chain seq x y z
N MET A 1 -20.63 -13.42 -14.03
CA MET A 1 -20.45 -12.13 -14.75
C MET A 1 -18.95 -11.91 -14.84
N LYS A 2 -18.41 -11.69 -16.04
CA LYS A 2 -16.98 -11.40 -16.21
C LYS A 2 -16.73 -10.00 -15.66
N THR A 3 -15.98 -9.89 -14.58
CA THR A 3 -15.52 -8.61 -14.04
C THR A 3 -14.73 -7.86 -15.09
N ASN A 4 -15.13 -6.65 -15.38
CA ASN A 4 -14.50 -5.79 -16.37
C ASN A 4 -13.22 -5.21 -15.79
N THR A 5 -12.18 -6.04 -15.66
CA THR A 5 -10.84 -5.66 -15.21
C THR A 5 -10.10 -4.76 -16.20
N ASN A 6 -10.72 -4.48 -17.36
CA ASN A 6 -10.08 -3.77 -18.48
C ASN A 6 -10.07 -2.24 -18.39
N LEU A 7 -10.57 -1.62 -17.34
CA LEU A 7 -10.66 -0.15 -17.30
C LEU A 7 -9.38 0.57 -16.89
N TYR A 8 -8.35 -0.15 -16.38
CA TYR A 8 -7.15 0.49 -15.87
C TYR A 8 -5.81 -0.23 -16.15
N SER A 9 -5.83 -1.32 -16.92
CA SER A 9 -4.57 -1.86 -17.44
C SER A 9 -4.20 -1.07 -18.71
N PRO A 10 -2.94 -0.63 -18.84
CA PRO A 10 -2.48 -0.08 -20.13
C PRO A 10 -2.80 -1.08 -21.23
N GLN A 11 -3.35 -0.62 -22.35
CA GLN A 11 -3.80 -1.48 -23.48
C GLN A 11 -2.69 -2.39 -24.07
N TRP A 12 -1.46 -2.21 -23.62
CA TRP A 12 -0.26 -2.93 -24.07
C TRP A 12 0.28 -3.93 -23.05
N VAL A 13 -0.37 -4.10 -21.89
CA VAL A 13 0.01 -5.12 -20.89
C VAL A 13 -0.74 -6.41 -21.24
N SER A 14 -0.02 -7.49 -21.46
CA SER A 14 -0.65 -8.79 -21.63
C SER A 14 -1.27 -9.25 -20.31
N THR A 15 -2.37 -10.01 -20.40
CA THR A 15 -3.04 -10.55 -19.19
C THR A 15 -2.14 -11.46 -18.36
N ASP A 16 -1.09 -12.04 -18.96
CA ASP A 16 -0.12 -12.91 -18.30
C ASP A 16 0.88 -12.15 -17.43
N GLU A 17 0.98 -10.83 -17.63
CA GLU A 17 1.89 -9.95 -16.89
C GLU A 17 1.21 -9.27 -15.70
N LEU A 18 -0.12 -9.37 -15.57
CA LEU A 18 -0.86 -8.91 -14.41
C LEU A 18 -0.66 -9.88 -13.22
N PRO A 19 -0.75 -9.39 -11.99
CA PRO A 19 -0.62 -10.25 -10.82
C PRO A 19 -1.67 -11.37 -10.85
N LYS A 20 -1.22 -12.62 -10.71
CA LYS A 20 -2.12 -13.78 -10.65
C LYS A 20 -2.84 -13.85 -9.31
N ASP A 21 -2.16 -13.43 -8.26
CA ASP A 21 -2.69 -13.42 -6.91
C ASP A 21 -3.27 -12.06 -6.54
N LEU A 22 -4.36 -12.07 -5.79
CA LEU A 22 -5.00 -10.84 -5.32
C LEU A 22 -4.04 -10.01 -4.46
N TYR A 23 -3.24 -10.69 -3.63
CA TYR A 23 -2.25 -10.08 -2.73
C TYR A 23 -0.87 -10.69 -2.95
N SER A 24 0.18 -9.87 -2.82
CA SER A 24 1.58 -10.30 -2.82
C SER A 24 2.27 -9.84 -1.54
N GLU A 25 3.04 -10.71 -0.93
CA GLU A 25 3.91 -10.32 0.18
C GLU A 25 5.15 -9.63 -0.38
N ILE A 26 5.34 -8.38 0.00
CA ILE A 26 6.46 -7.54 -0.44
C ILE A 26 7.68 -7.76 0.46
N LEU A 27 7.45 -7.70 1.77
CA LEU A 27 8.37 -8.12 2.82
C LEU A 27 7.59 -8.94 3.84
N PRO A 28 8.24 -9.74 4.71
CA PRO A 28 7.55 -10.54 5.71
C PRO A 28 6.55 -9.71 6.52
N GLY A 29 5.26 -10.03 6.43
CA GLY A 29 4.17 -9.33 7.10
C GLY A 29 3.66 -8.07 6.40
N LEU A 30 4.32 -7.57 5.34
CA LEU A 30 3.87 -6.43 4.55
C LEU A 30 3.34 -6.88 3.20
N PHE A 31 2.05 -6.69 2.97
CA PHE A 31 1.35 -7.15 1.77
C PHE A 31 0.80 -6.00 0.93
N MET A 32 0.77 -6.20 -0.37
CA MET A 32 0.18 -5.27 -1.33
C MET A 32 -0.77 -5.99 -2.27
N GLY A 33 -1.90 -5.37 -2.60
CA GLY A 33 -2.86 -6.03 -3.48
C GLY A 33 -3.96 -5.16 -4.08
N GLY A 34 -4.86 -5.84 -4.77
CA GLY A 34 -6.07 -5.30 -5.36
C GLY A 34 -7.33 -5.64 -4.55
N THR A 35 -8.48 -5.40 -5.16
CA THR A 35 -9.80 -5.76 -4.63
C THR A 35 -10.60 -6.45 -5.72
N HIS A 36 -11.44 -7.40 -5.32
CA HIS A 36 -12.50 -7.96 -6.15
C HIS A 36 -13.86 -7.52 -5.60
N ASP A 37 -14.91 -7.64 -6.39
CA ASP A 37 -16.26 -7.26 -5.99
C ASP A 37 -16.73 -8.02 -4.73
N ASP A 38 -16.30 -9.28 -4.60
CA ASP A 38 -16.61 -10.16 -3.45
C ASP A 38 -15.47 -10.23 -2.44
N ASP A 39 -14.44 -9.36 -2.56
CA ASP A 39 -13.29 -9.39 -1.67
C ASP A 39 -13.67 -8.82 -0.30
N VAL A 40 -13.72 -9.69 0.68
CA VAL A 40 -13.82 -9.33 2.09
C VAL A 40 -12.60 -9.83 2.81
N VAL A 41 -11.86 -8.94 3.45
CA VAL A 41 -10.67 -9.28 4.22
C VAL A 41 -11.08 -9.73 5.62
N TYR A 42 -10.85 -11.00 5.93
CA TYR A 42 -11.22 -11.60 7.21
C TYR A 42 -10.13 -11.45 8.28
N ALA A 43 -10.55 -11.17 9.50
CA ALA A 43 -9.64 -11.04 10.65
C ALA A 43 -9.03 -12.39 11.06
N LYS A 44 -9.89 -13.38 11.29
CA LYS A 44 -9.49 -14.72 11.69
C LYS A 44 -10.45 -15.74 11.10
N PRO A 45 -9.98 -16.94 10.71
CA PRO A 45 -10.90 -18.00 10.33
C PRO A 45 -11.70 -18.38 11.58
N THR A 46 -13.00 -18.20 11.51
CA THR A 46 -13.92 -18.92 12.39
C THR A 46 -14.13 -20.30 11.78
N ASP A 47 -14.65 -21.28 12.55
CA ASP A 47 -14.97 -22.59 12.01
C ASP A 47 -15.94 -22.57 10.83
N LYS A 48 -16.67 -21.47 10.65
CA LYS A 48 -17.57 -21.22 9.52
C LYS A 48 -16.85 -20.69 8.28
N HIS A 49 -15.63 -20.15 8.40
CA HIS A 49 -14.87 -19.47 7.34
C HIS A 49 -13.53 -20.15 7.07
N LYS A 50 -13.50 -21.48 7.05
CA LYS A 50 -12.27 -22.28 6.80
C LYS A 50 -11.60 -22.05 5.45
N ILE A 51 -12.17 -21.22 4.58
CA ILE A 51 -11.81 -21.19 3.16
C ILE A 51 -10.75 -20.14 2.82
N ASN A 52 -10.53 -19.10 3.62
CA ASN A 52 -9.52 -18.09 3.31
C ASN A 52 -8.66 -17.76 4.52
N SER A 53 -7.45 -18.27 4.48
CA SER A 53 -6.44 -18.11 5.52
C SER A 53 -5.65 -16.80 5.41
N ASN A 54 -6.04 -15.86 4.57
CA ASN A 54 -5.37 -14.57 4.49
C ASN A 54 -5.75 -13.73 5.70
N LYS A 55 -4.91 -13.84 6.71
CA LYS A 55 -5.07 -13.15 7.98
C LYS A 55 -4.27 -11.88 7.93
N PHE A 56 -4.96 -10.78 7.79
CA PHE A 56 -4.37 -9.47 7.99
C PHE A 56 -4.88 -8.92 9.33
N ASP A 57 -3.99 -8.34 10.09
CA ASP A 57 -4.35 -7.70 11.36
C ASP A 57 -4.92 -6.31 11.08
N CYS A 58 -4.39 -5.65 10.06
CA CYS A 58 -4.87 -4.34 9.63
C CYS A 58 -4.75 -4.13 8.11
N VAL A 59 -5.55 -3.20 7.58
CA VAL A 59 -5.66 -2.94 6.15
C VAL A 59 -5.67 -1.44 5.87
N ILE A 60 -4.93 -1.03 4.85
CA ILE A 60 -4.99 0.30 4.25
C ILE A 60 -5.69 0.18 2.90
N THR A 61 -6.86 0.79 2.76
CA THR A 61 -7.65 0.76 1.52
C THR A 61 -7.63 2.11 0.82
N MET A 62 -6.98 2.15 -0.35
CA MET A 62 -6.80 3.35 -1.18
C MET A 62 -7.84 3.46 -2.31
N TYR A 63 -8.91 2.70 -2.24
CA TYR A 63 -9.98 2.66 -3.24
C TYR A 63 -11.34 2.84 -2.57
N ALA A 64 -12.08 3.87 -3.00
CA ALA A 64 -13.30 4.30 -2.34
C ALA A 64 -14.43 3.25 -2.38
N TRP A 65 -14.50 2.46 -3.45
CA TRP A 65 -15.56 1.46 -3.68
C TRP A 65 -15.15 0.03 -3.32
N ALA A 66 -14.01 -0.16 -2.65
CA ALA A 66 -13.65 -1.48 -2.14
C ALA A 66 -14.67 -1.95 -1.10
N ASN A 67 -14.99 -3.24 -1.07
CA ASN A 67 -15.75 -3.82 0.02
C ASN A 67 -15.02 -3.61 1.36
N PRO A 68 -15.76 -3.41 2.45
CA PRO A 68 -15.16 -3.24 3.78
C PRO A 68 -14.43 -4.51 4.22
N THR A 69 -13.54 -4.34 5.19
CA THR A 69 -12.95 -5.46 5.91
C THR A 69 -13.97 -6.08 6.87
N ASP A 70 -13.69 -7.30 7.32
CA ASP A 70 -14.49 -8.00 8.31
C ASP A 70 -14.32 -7.37 9.72
N TRP A 71 -15.23 -7.70 10.62
CA TRP A 71 -15.16 -7.33 12.03
C TRP A 71 -13.86 -7.81 12.66
N GLY A 72 -13.18 -6.95 13.41
CA GLY A 72 -11.93 -7.27 14.07
C GLY A 72 -10.67 -7.08 13.21
N VAL A 73 -10.82 -6.62 11.97
CA VAL A 73 -9.70 -6.08 11.17
C VAL A 73 -9.74 -4.56 11.24
N GLU A 74 -8.67 -3.94 11.69
CA GLU A 74 -8.57 -2.50 11.72
C GLU A 74 -8.32 -1.96 10.30
N GLU A 75 -9.15 -1.03 9.82
CA GLU A 75 -9.05 -0.50 8.46
C GLU A 75 -8.93 1.01 8.44
N ILE A 76 -7.94 1.53 7.73
CA ILE A 76 -7.91 2.91 7.26
C ILE A 76 -8.37 2.94 5.81
N ARG A 77 -9.39 3.75 5.51
CA ARG A 77 -9.89 3.96 4.15
C ARG A 77 -9.65 5.39 3.72
N TYR A 78 -8.91 5.54 2.62
CA TYR A 78 -8.66 6.84 2.01
C TYR A 78 -8.58 6.69 0.48
N GLY A 79 -9.72 6.86 -0.17
CA GLY A 79 -9.78 6.78 -1.64
C GLY A 79 -9.18 8.03 -2.28
N ILE A 80 -8.20 7.83 -3.15
CA ILE A 80 -7.63 8.89 -3.99
C ILE A 80 -7.79 8.52 -5.45
N PRO A 81 -7.85 9.51 -6.37
CA PRO A 81 -7.71 9.27 -7.81
C PRO A 81 -6.34 8.64 -8.13
N ASP A 82 -6.29 7.80 -9.16
CA ASP A 82 -5.02 7.29 -9.70
C ASP A 82 -4.49 8.30 -10.75
N SER A 83 -4.00 9.43 -10.27
CA SER A 83 -3.56 10.57 -11.08
C SER A 83 -2.32 11.22 -10.47
N ASP A 84 -2.27 12.54 -10.42
CA ASP A 84 -1.19 13.29 -9.81
C ASP A 84 -1.26 13.28 -8.29
N ILE A 85 -0.11 13.45 -7.65
CA ILE A 85 -0.04 13.72 -6.21
C ILE A 85 -0.29 15.21 -6.02
N ASN A 86 -1.29 15.52 -5.21
CA ASN A 86 -1.59 16.88 -4.82
C ASN A 86 -0.93 17.17 -3.47
N ASP A 87 -0.24 18.30 -3.35
CA ASP A 87 0.43 18.74 -2.13
C ASP A 87 -0.48 18.70 -0.90
N ALA A 88 -1.76 19.04 -1.08
CA ALA A 88 -2.75 18.95 -0.01
C ALA A 88 -2.95 17.52 0.54
N ASN A 89 -2.59 16.50 -0.22
CA ASN A 89 -2.72 15.10 0.17
C ASN A 89 -1.45 14.51 0.78
N ILE A 90 -0.27 15.12 0.55
CA ILE A 90 1.03 14.54 0.96
C ILE A 90 1.05 14.21 2.43
N LYS A 91 0.70 15.18 3.28
CA LYS A 91 0.65 14.96 4.74
C LYS A 91 -0.26 13.78 5.11
N LYS A 92 -1.41 13.66 4.47
CA LYS A 92 -2.36 12.58 4.74
C LYS A 92 -1.84 11.22 4.28
N LEU A 93 -1.15 11.17 3.13
CA LEU A 93 -0.51 9.94 2.64
C LEU A 93 0.61 9.50 3.58
N LEU A 94 1.41 10.45 4.09
CA LEU A 94 2.45 10.18 5.08
C LEU A 94 1.87 9.69 6.42
N ASP A 95 0.80 10.31 6.92
CA ASP A 95 0.12 9.85 8.14
C ASP A 95 -0.42 8.41 7.99
N ILE A 96 -1.01 8.08 6.84
CA ILE A 96 -1.52 6.73 6.54
C ILE A 96 -0.38 5.72 6.42
N ALA A 97 0.68 6.06 5.69
CA ALA A 97 1.85 5.20 5.56
C ALA A 97 2.53 4.97 6.91
N TYR A 98 2.64 6.01 7.74
CA TYR A 98 3.23 5.89 9.07
C TYR A 98 2.41 5.00 10.00
N TRP A 99 1.09 5.09 9.96
CA TRP A 99 0.22 4.17 10.69
C TRP A 99 0.49 2.71 10.29
N GLY A 100 0.54 2.42 8.99
CA GLY A 100 0.87 1.08 8.49
C GLY A 100 2.28 0.63 8.84
N TYR A 101 3.25 1.54 8.78
CA TYR A 101 4.64 1.28 9.17
C TYR A 101 4.75 0.87 10.64
N GLN A 102 4.11 1.61 11.55
CA GLN A 102 4.13 1.28 12.98
C GLN A 102 3.49 -0.08 13.27
N ARG A 103 2.38 -0.42 12.61
CA ARG A 103 1.70 -1.71 12.74
C ARG A 103 2.60 -2.85 12.26
N TRP A 104 3.20 -2.69 11.09
CA TRP A 104 4.14 -3.66 10.55
C TRP A 104 5.36 -3.86 11.45
N LEU A 105 5.95 -2.78 11.98
CA LEU A 105 7.05 -2.87 12.94
C LEU A 105 6.67 -3.59 14.25
N SER A 106 5.41 -3.51 14.66
CA SER A 106 4.92 -4.25 15.83
C SER A 106 4.69 -5.74 15.57
N GLY A 107 4.95 -6.21 14.35
CA GLY A 107 4.79 -7.61 13.94
C GLY A 107 3.41 -7.95 13.40
N GLU A 108 2.54 -6.96 13.20
CA GLU A 108 1.24 -7.16 12.59
C GLU A 108 1.36 -7.38 11.07
N LYS A 109 0.44 -8.16 10.50
CA LYS A 109 0.31 -8.34 9.06
C LYS A 109 -0.52 -7.22 8.46
N VAL A 110 0.14 -6.39 7.69
CA VAL A 110 -0.44 -5.19 7.07
C VAL A 110 -0.72 -5.44 5.59
N LEU A 111 -1.95 -5.23 5.15
CA LEU A 111 -2.31 -5.23 3.74
C LEU A 111 -2.56 -3.79 3.26
N ILE A 112 -1.90 -3.41 2.19
CA ILE A 112 -2.19 -2.18 1.45
C ILE A 112 -2.89 -2.57 0.15
N ARG A 113 -4.13 -2.10 -0.05
CA ARG A 113 -4.92 -2.43 -1.23
C ARG A 113 -5.50 -1.21 -1.94
N CYS A 114 -5.62 -1.31 -3.24
CA CYS A 114 -6.42 -0.41 -4.07
C CYS A 114 -7.24 -1.23 -5.07
N GLN A 115 -7.77 -0.64 -6.11
CA GLN A 115 -8.58 -1.38 -7.08
C GLN A 115 -7.79 -2.51 -7.77
N ALA A 116 -6.75 -2.19 -8.53
CA ALA A 116 -5.94 -3.16 -9.26
C ALA A 116 -4.74 -3.70 -8.47
N GLY A 117 -4.38 -3.06 -7.36
CA GLY A 117 -3.18 -3.43 -6.60
C GLY A 117 -1.89 -3.10 -7.33
N LEU A 118 -1.83 -1.95 -8.02
CA LEU A 118 -0.68 -1.53 -8.81
C LEU A 118 -0.13 -0.17 -8.40
N ASN A 119 -0.90 0.93 -8.56
CA ASN A 119 -0.40 2.29 -8.38
C ASN A 119 -0.61 2.83 -6.96
N ARG A 120 -1.86 3.05 -6.54
CA ARG A 120 -2.18 3.69 -5.25
C ARG A 120 -1.71 2.87 -4.04
N SER A 121 -1.89 1.55 -4.09
CA SER A 121 -1.32 0.64 -3.07
C SER A 121 0.20 0.64 -3.14
N GLY A 122 0.80 0.67 -4.34
CA GLY A 122 2.25 0.78 -4.53
C GLY A 122 2.83 2.07 -3.95
N LEU A 123 2.13 3.20 -4.10
CA LEU A 123 2.54 4.47 -3.52
C LEU A 123 2.68 4.38 -2.00
N ILE A 124 1.64 3.90 -1.31
CA ILE A 124 1.68 3.77 0.16
C ILE A 124 2.71 2.72 0.61
N THR A 125 2.78 1.58 -0.10
CA THR A 125 3.81 0.56 0.20
C THR A 125 5.22 1.12 0.04
N SER A 126 5.47 1.93 -1.00
CA SER A 126 6.76 2.60 -1.19
C SER A 126 7.10 3.54 -0.03
N LEU A 127 6.13 4.34 0.44
CA LEU A 127 6.34 5.23 1.58
C LEU A 127 6.69 4.46 2.85
N ILE A 128 6.01 3.33 3.12
CA ILE A 128 6.34 2.45 4.25
C ILE A 128 7.79 1.94 4.13
N LEU A 129 8.19 1.47 2.96
CA LEU A 129 9.56 0.98 2.71
C LEU A 129 10.61 2.10 2.84
N ILE A 130 10.28 3.33 2.42
CA ILE A 130 11.17 4.50 2.59
C ILE A 130 11.29 4.89 4.07
N MET A 131 10.21 4.81 4.85
CA MET A 131 10.23 5.00 6.31
C MET A 131 11.10 3.96 7.01
N ASP A 132 11.16 2.72 6.47
CA ASP A 132 12.04 1.65 6.92
C ASP A 132 13.50 1.81 6.47
N GLY A 133 13.81 2.87 5.70
CA GLY A 133 15.16 3.23 5.29
C GLY A 133 15.55 2.82 3.87
N LEU A 134 14.66 2.23 3.08
CA LEU A 134 14.97 1.94 1.68
C LEU A 134 15.06 3.24 0.87
N PHE A 135 15.97 3.24 -0.12
CA PHE A 135 15.98 4.31 -1.12
C PHE A 135 14.73 4.22 -2.00
N PRO A 136 14.15 5.35 -2.42
CA PRO A 136 12.89 5.37 -3.17
C PRO A 136 12.87 4.42 -4.37
N MET A 137 13.90 4.46 -5.22
CA MET A 137 13.95 3.59 -6.39
C MET A 137 14.13 2.12 -6.03
N SER A 138 14.80 1.82 -4.91
CA SER A 138 14.89 0.44 -4.40
C SER A 138 13.53 -0.07 -3.92
N ALA A 139 12.73 0.77 -3.28
CA ALA A 139 11.36 0.43 -2.89
C ALA A 139 10.47 0.15 -4.12
N VAL A 140 10.53 1.00 -5.15
CA VAL A 140 9.81 0.78 -6.42
C VAL A 140 10.23 -0.53 -7.08
N ASN A 141 11.53 -0.81 -7.16
CA ASN A 141 12.04 -2.02 -7.78
C ASN A 141 11.65 -3.28 -7.01
N LEU A 142 11.70 -3.25 -5.68
CA LEU A 142 11.25 -4.35 -4.82
C LEU A 142 9.77 -4.67 -5.05
N ILE A 143 8.92 -3.65 -5.11
CA ILE A 143 7.50 -3.82 -5.39
C ILE A 143 7.27 -4.44 -6.77
N ARG A 144 8.02 -3.98 -7.79
CA ARG A 144 7.95 -4.54 -9.15
C ARG A 144 8.41 -6.00 -9.20
N GLU A 145 9.43 -6.36 -8.45
CA GLU A 145 9.90 -7.74 -8.33
C GLU A 145 8.86 -8.65 -7.66
N LYS A 146 8.29 -8.21 -6.55
CA LYS A 146 7.41 -9.03 -5.70
C LYS A 146 5.97 -9.08 -6.18
N ARG A 147 5.48 -8.03 -6.80
CA ARG A 147 4.08 -7.92 -7.27
C ARG A 147 3.94 -8.21 -8.75
N THR A 148 4.50 -7.35 -9.57
CA THR A 148 4.54 -7.43 -11.03
C THR A 148 5.42 -6.30 -11.57
N PRO A 149 6.16 -6.49 -12.68
CA PRO A 149 6.92 -5.42 -13.33
C PRO A 149 6.11 -4.16 -13.65
N PHE A 150 4.78 -4.29 -13.78
CA PHE A 150 3.86 -3.17 -14.05
C PHE A 150 3.35 -2.45 -12.79
N ALA A 151 3.75 -2.87 -11.60
CA ALA A 151 3.43 -2.10 -10.40
C ALA A 151 4.06 -0.69 -10.52
N LEU A 152 3.30 0.32 -10.03
CA LEU A 152 3.74 1.72 -10.12
C LEU A 152 4.00 2.16 -11.58
N PHE A 153 3.09 1.84 -12.50
CA PHE A 153 3.16 2.35 -13.87
C PHE A 153 2.74 3.83 -13.98
N ASN A 154 2.07 4.38 -12.97
CA ASN A 154 1.77 5.82 -12.89
C ASN A 154 3.08 6.59 -12.68
N GLN A 155 3.57 7.23 -13.74
CA GLN A 155 4.85 7.94 -13.74
C GLN A 155 4.87 9.13 -12.78
N ASN A 156 3.74 9.78 -12.54
CA ASN A 156 3.66 10.89 -11.59
C ASN A 156 3.99 10.42 -10.17
N TYR A 157 3.52 9.22 -9.79
CA TYR A 157 3.88 8.61 -8.50
C TYR A 157 5.37 8.26 -8.44
N VAL A 158 5.91 7.65 -9.49
CA VAL A 158 7.34 7.26 -9.52
C VAL A 158 8.23 8.49 -9.45
N THR A 159 7.93 9.53 -10.23
CA THR A 159 8.68 10.79 -10.23
C THR A 159 8.66 11.43 -8.84
N TRP A 160 7.48 11.59 -8.25
CA TRP A 160 7.37 12.14 -6.90
C TRP A 160 8.11 11.30 -5.85
N LEU A 161 7.96 9.98 -5.89
CA LEU A 161 8.66 9.07 -4.97
C LEU A 161 10.17 9.24 -5.07
N THR A 162 10.72 9.36 -6.28
CA THR A 162 12.17 9.41 -6.49
C THR A 162 12.79 10.78 -6.22
N GLU A 163 12.03 11.86 -6.44
CA GLU A 163 12.53 13.22 -6.35
C GLU A 163 12.23 13.89 -5.00
N GLN A 164 11.12 13.54 -4.34
CA GLN A 164 10.63 14.29 -3.18
C GLN A 164 10.37 13.42 -1.94
N ALA A 165 9.88 12.18 -2.10
CA ALA A 165 9.35 11.41 -0.98
C ALA A 165 10.37 11.16 0.14
N ARG A 166 11.66 11.11 -0.17
CA ARG A 166 12.68 10.87 0.84
C ARG A 166 12.81 12.03 1.83
N ASP A 167 12.80 13.24 1.32
CA ASP A 167 12.91 14.45 2.15
C ASP A 167 11.59 14.67 2.91
N GLU A 168 10.46 14.49 2.25
CA GLU A 168 9.13 14.55 2.89
C GLU A 168 8.99 13.52 4.03
N VAL A 169 9.43 12.28 3.84
CA VAL A 169 9.42 11.24 4.88
C VAL A 169 10.34 11.62 6.04
N LYS A 170 11.54 12.12 5.73
CA LYS A 170 12.49 12.54 6.77
C LYS A 170 11.91 13.65 7.63
N ASP A 171 11.44 14.74 7.02
CA ASP A 171 10.87 15.88 7.74
C ASP A 171 9.62 15.46 8.55
N PHE A 172 8.81 14.58 7.97
CA PHE A 172 7.65 14.02 8.65
C PHE A 172 8.04 13.21 9.90
N LEU A 173 9.03 12.30 9.81
CA LEU A 173 9.47 11.48 10.94
C LEU A 173 10.12 12.34 12.03
N GLU A 174 10.90 13.35 11.65
CA GLU A 174 11.46 14.33 12.59
C GLU A 174 10.35 15.09 13.34
N SER A 175 9.27 15.45 12.66
CA SER A 175 8.11 16.10 13.28
C SER A 175 7.38 15.21 14.31
N LYS A 176 7.43 13.88 14.13
CA LYS A 176 6.80 12.91 15.05
C LYS A 176 7.65 12.66 16.30
N HIS A 177 8.98 12.91 16.24
CA HIS A 177 9.91 12.64 17.32
C HIS A 177 10.81 13.86 17.64
N PRO A 178 10.25 14.99 18.03
CA PRO A 178 11.02 16.24 18.24
C PRO A 178 12.05 16.17 19.38
N SER A 179 12.02 15.13 20.21
CA SER A 179 12.80 15.06 21.46
C SER A 179 14.19 14.44 21.32
N ILE A 180 14.59 13.99 20.13
CA ILE A 180 15.88 13.28 19.95
C ILE A 180 17.01 14.24 19.48
N ILE A 181 16.70 15.47 19.07
CA ILE A 181 17.64 16.37 18.37
C ILE A 181 18.25 17.47 19.28
N ASN A 182 17.86 17.61 20.53
CA ASN A 182 18.52 18.49 21.47
C ASN A 182 19.03 17.74 22.70
N PRO A 183 20.27 17.20 22.70
CA PRO A 183 21.02 17.06 23.93
C PRO A 183 21.46 18.48 24.33
N THR A 184 20.68 19.10 25.18
CA THR A 184 21.08 20.34 25.83
C THR A 184 22.44 20.16 26.46
N SER A 185 23.36 21.04 26.01
CA SER A 185 24.59 21.46 26.63
C SER A 185 24.64 21.34 28.16
#